data_48368c4f148e3ef2f3640881c4278e63
#
_entry.id   48368c4f148e3ef2f3640881c4278e63
#
_cell.length_a   1.000
_cell.length_b   1.000
_cell.length_c   1.000
_cell.angle_alpha   90.00
_cell.angle_beta   90.00
_cell.angle_gamma   90.00
#
_symmetry.space_group_name_H-M   'P 1'
#
loop_
_entity.id
_entity.type
_entity.pdbx_description
1 polymer ?
#
loop_
_entity_poly.entity_id
_entity_poly.type
_entity_poly.pdbx_seq_one_letter_code
_entity_poly.pdbx_strand_id
1 'polypeptide(L)'
;MKQSRAKNVGITLFIAFVLTPVYWLLNMSFKTNQEILGGLTLFPETFTLDNYAVIFSDPSWYNGYLNSVTYVAMNVVITLLVALPAAYAFSRYKFLGDKHLFFWLLSNRMAPPAVFLLPFFQLYSSIGLFDTHIAVALAHCLFTVPLAVWILEGFMKGVPREYDEMAFIDGYSFPRFFIKVFLPMIRSGIGVTAFFSFMFSWVELLLARTLTSVDAQPIAAIMTRTIGASGIDWGLLSAAGVLTIIPGMLVIWFVRNHVAKGFALGRV
;
A
#
# COMPACT_ATOMS: atom_id res chain seq x y z
N MET A 1 34.59 13.63 20.14
CA MET A 1 34.10 14.61 19.16
C MET A 1 34.34 14.22 17.70
N LYS A 2 35.51 13.73 17.27
CA LYS A 2 35.80 13.34 15.87
C LYS A 2 34.89 12.21 15.34
N GLN A 3 34.62 11.18 16.16
CA GLN A 3 33.78 10.01 15.78
C GLN A 3 32.30 10.39 15.54
N SER A 4 31.78 11.39 16.26
CA SER A 4 30.43 11.94 16.06
C SER A 4 30.31 12.68 14.72
N ARG A 5 31.35 13.44 14.32
CA ARG A 5 31.36 14.18 13.05
C ARG A 5 31.41 13.23 11.85
N ALA A 6 32.26 12.20 11.88
CA ALA A 6 32.35 11.22 10.80
C ALA A 6 31.02 10.44 10.64
N LYS A 7 30.38 10.07 11.74
CA LYS A 7 29.04 9.45 11.72
C LYS A 7 27.98 10.36 11.11
N ASN A 8 27.95 11.65 11.51
CA ASN A 8 26.99 12.59 10.97
C ASN A 8 27.21 12.84 9.47
N VAL A 9 28.47 12.98 9.02
CA VAL A 9 28.79 13.10 7.59
C VAL A 9 28.33 11.86 6.82
N GLY A 10 28.60 10.65 7.32
CA GLY A 10 28.12 9.41 6.69
C GLY A 10 26.59 9.34 6.58
N ILE A 11 25.88 9.73 7.63
CA ILE A 11 24.40 9.77 7.61
C ILE A 11 23.90 10.81 6.60
N THR A 12 24.49 11.99 6.56
CA THR A 12 24.10 13.05 5.60
C THR A 12 24.32 12.61 4.15
N LEU A 13 25.48 12.00 3.84
CA LEU A 13 25.76 11.46 2.51
C LEU A 13 24.78 10.34 2.12
N PHE A 14 24.47 9.45 3.07
CA PHE A 14 23.47 8.40 2.84
C PHE A 14 22.09 8.99 2.55
N ILE A 15 21.63 9.97 3.33
CA ILE A 15 20.34 10.64 3.12
C ILE A 15 20.34 11.35 1.76
N ALA A 16 21.41 12.09 1.43
CA ALA A 16 21.54 12.76 0.12
C ALA A 16 21.44 11.77 -1.04
N PHE A 17 22.13 10.62 -0.93
CA PHE A 17 22.08 9.57 -1.93
C PHE A 17 20.67 8.99 -2.11
N VAL A 18 19.97 8.69 -1.01
CA VAL A 18 18.60 8.15 -1.03
C VAL A 18 17.59 9.17 -1.58
N LEU A 19 17.80 10.46 -1.32
CA LEU A 19 16.91 11.52 -1.81
C LEU A 19 17.19 11.95 -3.25
N THR A 20 18.34 11.60 -3.82
CA THR A 20 18.71 11.97 -5.20
C THR A 20 17.64 11.57 -6.23
N PRO A 21 17.12 10.33 -6.28
CA PRO A 21 16.09 9.99 -7.26
C PRO A 21 14.78 10.76 -7.05
N VAL A 22 14.42 11.07 -5.80
CA VAL A 22 13.22 11.88 -5.50
C VAL A 22 13.43 13.32 -5.96
N TYR A 23 14.60 13.89 -5.67
CA TYR A 23 14.97 15.21 -6.18
C TYR A 23 14.94 15.25 -7.71
N TRP A 24 15.48 14.22 -8.37
CA TRP A 24 15.48 14.12 -9.82
C TRP A 24 14.08 14.10 -10.42
N LEU A 25 13.19 13.31 -9.84
CA LEU A 25 11.79 13.24 -10.23
C LEU A 25 11.09 14.61 -10.08
N LEU A 26 11.31 15.28 -8.94
CA LEU A 26 10.80 16.62 -8.68
C LEU A 26 11.36 17.63 -9.71
N ASN A 27 12.67 17.60 -9.99
CA ASN A 27 13.30 18.46 -10.95
C ASN A 27 12.72 18.30 -12.36
N MET A 28 12.54 17.04 -12.82
CA MET A 28 11.96 16.75 -14.14
C MET A 28 10.49 17.18 -14.23
N SER A 29 9.74 17.13 -13.15
CA SER A 29 8.30 17.48 -13.15
C SER A 29 8.04 18.97 -13.45
N PHE A 30 9.06 19.83 -13.24
CA PHE A 30 9.00 21.27 -13.52
C PHE A 30 9.70 21.69 -14.82
N LYS A 31 10.11 20.73 -15.67
CA LYS A 31 10.75 20.95 -16.95
C LYS A 31 9.83 20.62 -18.12
N THR A 32 10.13 21.25 -19.27
CA THR A 32 9.55 20.83 -20.54
C THR A 32 10.21 19.53 -21.01
N ASN A 33 9.47 18.74 -21.82
CA ASN A 33 10.04 17.51 -22.37
C ASN A 33 11.26 17.77 -23.28
N GLN A 34 11.30 18.91 -23.96
CA GLN A 34 12.43 19.30 -24.78
C GLN A 34 13.70 19.56 -23.96
N GLU A 35 13.57 20.24 -22.81
CA GLU A 35 14.70 20.47 -21.90
C GLU A 35 15.24 19.15 -21.33
N ILE A 36 14.33 18.23 -20.94
CA ILE A 36 14.73 16.92 -20.40
C ILE A 36 15.53 16.12 -21.43
N LEU A 37 15.13 16.13 -22.68
CA LEU A 37 15.80 15.42 -23.76
C LEU A 37 17.06 16.14 -24.26
N GLY A 38 17.15 17.45 -24.02
CA GLY A 38 18.31 18.30 -24.45
C GLY A 38 19.57 18.08 -23.63
N GLY A 39 19.48 17.53 -22.44
CA GLY A 39 20.66 17.29 -21.60
C GLY A 39 20.36 17.24 -20.10
N LEU A 40 21.39 16.96 -19.33
CA LEU A 40 21.32 16.84 -17.89
C LEU A 40 21.55 18.22 -17.25
N THR A 41 20.45 18.79 -16.71
CA THR A 41 20.50 20.04 -15.94
C THR A 41 20.05 19.80 -14.51
N LEU A 42 20.79 20.31 -13.53
CA LEU A 42 20.47 20.12 -12.10
C LEU A 42 19.26 20.94 -11.65
N PHE A 43 18.97 22.03 -12.34
CA PHE A 43 17.81 22.90 -12.09
C PHE A 43 17.07 23.15 -13.40
N PRO A 44 15.76 23.41 -13.39
CA PRO A 44 15.04 23.84 -14.60
C PRO A 44 15.62 25.13 -15.16
N GLU A 45 15.95 25.16 -16.44
CA GLU A 45 16.32 26.40 -17.16
C GLU A 45 15.06 27.24 -17.40
N THR A 46 13.95 26.56 -17.72
CA THR A 46 12.62 27.15 -17.85
C THR A 46 11.68 26.43 -16.92
N PHE A 47 11.35 27.07 -15.78
CA PHE A 47 10.40 26.51 -14.82
C PHE A 47 8.99 26.53 -15.41
N THR A 48 8.32 25.38 -15.48
CA THR A 48 6.95 25.26 -15.94
C THR A 48 6.08 24.45 -14.98
N LEU A 49 4.78 24.78 -14.93
CA LEU A 49 3.73 24.02 -14.26
C LEU A 49 2.79 23.33 -15.25
N ASP A 50 3.07 23.38 -16.55
CA ASP A 50 2.20 22.84 -17.59
C ASP A 50 1.91 21.35 -17.39
N ASN A 51 2.92 20.56 -16.95
CA ASN A 51 2.75 19.15 -16.65
C ASN A 51 1.66 18.92 -15.59
N TYR A 52 1.63 19.74 -14.56
CA TYR A 52 0.61 19.67 -13.52
C TYR A 52 -0.74 20.20 -14.02
N ALA A 53 -0.72 21.27 -14.83
CA ALA A 53 -1.94 21.82 -15.43
C ALA A 53 -2.67 20.78 -16.29
N VAL A 54 -1.95 19.98 -17.08
CA VAL A 54 -2.49 18.85 -17.84
C VAL A 54 -3.17 17.84 -16.91
N ILE A 55 -2.49 17.44 -15.83
CA ILE A 55 -3.02 16.43 -14.89
C ILE A 55 -4.32 16.92 -14.23
N PHE A 56 -4.39 18.20 -13.83
CA PHE A 56 -5.56 18.73 -13.14
C PHE A 56 -6.69 19.17 -14.06
N SER A 57 -6.42 19.40 -15.35
CA SER A 57 -7.45 19.77 -16.35
C SER A 57 -8.08 18.58 -17.06
N ASP A 58 -7.38 17.45 -17.18
CA ASP A 58 -7.89 16.24 -17.83
C ASP A 58 -8.54 15.29 -16.82
N PRO A 59 -9.87 15.07 -16.92
CA PRO A 59 -10.61 14.17 -16.04
C PRO A 59 -10.02 12.77 -15.94
N SER A 60 -9.39 12.27 -16.99
CA SER A 60 -8.80 10.92 -16.98
C SER A 60 -7.68 10.80 -15.94
N TRP A 61 -6.87 11.83 -15.75
CA TRP A 61 -5.78 11.83 -14.78
C TRP A 61 -6.27 11.88 -13.34
N TYR A 62 -7.08 12.89 -12.98
CA TYR A 62 -7.50 13.01 -11.58
C TYR A 62 -8.47 11.89 -11.17
N ASN A 63 -9.32 11.37 -12.08
CA ASN A 63 -10.11 10.17 -11.81
C ASN A 63 -9.23 8.95 -11.55
N GLY A 64 -8.10 8.80 -12.26
CA GLY A 64 -7.16 7.74 -12.00
C GLY A 64 -6.60 7.74 -10.57
N TYR A 65 -6.31 8.94 -10.02
CA TYR A 65 -5.91 9.06 -8.61
C TYR A 65 -7.06 8.71 -7.67
N LEU A 66 -8.25 9.24 -7.92
CA LEU A 66 -9.45 8.94 -7.11
C LEU A 66 -9.80 7.45 -7.14
N ASN A 67 -9.76 6.83 -8.31
CA ASN A 67 -9.96 5.40 -8.47
C ASN A 67 -8.95 4.59 -7.65
N SER A 68 -7.65 4.95 -7.75
CA SER A 68 -6.59 4.26 -7.01
C SER A 68 -6.80 4.39 -5.50
N VAL A 69 -7.08 5.58 -4.99
CA VAL A 69 -7.37 5.80 -3.57
C VAL A 69 -8.60 5.00 -3.14
N THR A 70 -9.65 4.96 -3.96
CA THR A 70 -10.91 4.28 -3.66
C THR A 70 -10.70 2.76 -3.50
N TYR A 71 -10.15 2.08 -4.51
CA TYR A 71 -9.98 0.62 -4.40
C TYR A 71 -8.93 0.24 -3.35
N VAL A 72 -7.89 1.07 -3.14
CA VAL A 72 -6.91 0.82 -2.08
C VAL A 72 -7.54 0.95 -0.70
N ALA A 73 -8.35 2.00 -0.47
CA ALA A 73 -9.08 2.15 0.79
C ALA A 73 -10.04 0.98 1.03
N MET A 74 -10.79 0.56 0.00
CA MET A 74 -11.65 -0.62 0.06
C MET A 74 -10.85 -1.88 0.40
N ASN A 75 -9.71 -2.11 -0.27
CA ASN A 75 -8.84 -3.26 0.01
C ASN A 75 -8.35 -3.27 1.47
N VAL A 76 -7.86 -2.14 1.99
CA VAL A 76 -7.39 -2.04 3.38
C VAL A 76 -8.51 -2.37 4.36
N VAL A 77 -9.71 -1.81 4.15
CA VAL A 77 -10.87 -2.07 5.01
C VAL A 77 -11.27 -3.55 4.96
N ILE A 78 -11.45 -4.11 3.77
CA ILE A 78 -11.83 -5.52 3.61
C ILE A 78 -10.77 -6.43 4.22
N THR A 79 -9.49 -6.16 3.95
CA THR A 79 -8.38 -6.93 4.51
C THR A 79 -8.42 -6.93 6.04
N LEU A 80 -8.60 -5.78 6.69
CA LEU A 80 -8.67 -5.71 8.15
C LEU A 80 -9.91 -6.40 8.69
N LEU A 81 -11.08 -6.22 8.07
CA LEU A 81 -12.33 -6.87 8.50
C LEU A 81 -12.24 -8.40 8.46
N VAL A 82 -11.55 -8.96 7.47
CA VAL A 82 -11.37 -10.41 7.33
C VAL A 82 -10.21 -10.91 8.20
N ALA A 83 -9.08 -10.21 8.20
CA ALA A 83 -7.87 -10.67 8.85
C ALA A 83 -7.93 -10.57 10.38
N LEU A 84 -8.63 -9.56 10.95
CA LEU A 84 -8.70 -9.40 12.40
C LEU A 84 -9.36 -10.60 13.11
N PRO A 85 -10.56 -11.06 12.73
CA PRO A 85 -11.16 -12.24 13.36
C PRO A 85 -10.38 -13.52 13.03
N ALA A 86 -9.84 -13.67 11.83
CA ALA A 86 -9.04 -14.81 11.45
C ALA A 86 -7.75 -14.91 12.28
N ALA A 87 -7.00 -13.82 12.41
CA ALA A 87 -5.79 -13.77 13.23
C ALA A 87 -6.07 -14.04 14.72
N TYR A 88 -7.19 -13.53 15.23
CA TYR A 88 -7.65 -13.84 16.58
C TYR A 88 -7.88 -15.35 16.77
N ALA A 89 -8.58 -15.99 15.83
CA ALA A 89 -8.80 -17.43 15.88
C ALA A 89 -7.48 -18.22 15.89
N PHE A 90 -6.52 -17.89 15.00
CA PHE A 90 -5.20 -18.53 14.98
C PHE A 90 -4.36 -18.26 16.24
N SER A 91 -4.53 -17.10 16.86
CA SER A 91 -3.75 -16.75 18.06
C SER A 91 -4.29 -17.37 19.35
N ARG A 92 -5.60 -17.62 19.43
CA ARG A 92 -6.29 -18.04 20.67
C ARG A 92 -6.72 -19.49 20.67
N TYR A 93 -7.11 -20.04 19.54
CA TYR A 93 -7.67 -21.39 19.45
C TYR A 93 -6.72 -22.37 18.77
N LYS A 94 -6.79 -23.62 19.22
CA LYS A 94 -6.22 -24.77 18.52
C LYS A 94 -7.35 -25.54 17.89
N PHE A 95 -7.35 -25.70 16.59
CA PHE A 95 -8.35 -26.44 15.84
C PHE A 95 -7.69 -27.39 14.84
N LEU A 96 -8.46 -28.35 14.36
CA LEU A 96 -7.93 -29.35 13.43
C LEU A 96 -7.41 -28.67 12.15
N GLY A 97 -6.12 -28.84 11.85
CA GLY A 97 -5.49 -28.29 10.66
C GLY A 97 -5.01 -26.83 10.79
N ASP A 98 -5.07 -26.21 11.98
CA ASP A 98 -4.66 -24.82 12.22
C ASP A 98 -3.30 -24.47 11.61
N LYS A 99 -2.29 -25.29 11.85
CA LYS A 99 -0.93 -25.10 11.32
C LYS A 99 -0.85 -25.24 9.79
N HIS A 100 -1.58 -26.20 9.23
CA HIS A 100 -1.60 -26.43 7.79
C HIS A 100 -2.33 -25.31 7.07
N LEU A 101 -3.48 -24.87 7.62
CA LEU A 101 -4.26 -23.76 7.07
C LEU A 101 -3.47 -22.44 7.14
N PHE A 102 -2.79 -22.18 8.27
CA PHE A 102 -1.94 -20.99 8.43
C PHE A 102 -0.78 -20.99 7.42
N PHE A 103 -0.11 -22.13 7.27
CA PHE A 103 0.97 -22.28 6.29
C PHE A 103 0.46 -22.14 4.86
N TRP A 104 -0.70 -22.72 4.55
CA TRP A 104 -1.33 -22.59 3.24
C TRP A 104 -1.68 -21.14 2.90
N LEU A 105 -2.23 -20.38 3.87
CA LEU A 105 -2.48 -18.95 3.69
C LEU A 105 -1.18 -18.20 3.30
N LEU A 106 -0.09 -18.45 4.00
CA LEU A 106 1.20 -17.81 3.69
C LEU A 106 1.75 -18.24 2.33
N SER A 107 1.58 -19.52 1.98
CA SER A 107 2.05 -20.06 0.68
C SER A 107 1.38 -19.40 -0.50
N ASN A 108 0.09 -19.02 -0.39
CA ASN A 108 -0.62 -18.30 -1.47
C ASN A 108 0.02 -16.98 -1.83
N ARG A 109 0.69 -16.32 -0.87
CA ARG A 109 1.40 -15.07 -1.13
C ARG A 109 2.63 -15.25 -2.02
N MET A 110 3.19 -16.45 -2.09
CA MET A 110 4.37 -16.75 -2.93
C MET A 110 4.01 -16.87 -4.41
N ALA A 111 2.73 -17.03 -4.74
CA ALA A 111 2.29 -17.11 -6.12
C ALA A 111 2.44 -15.75 -6.82
N PRO A 112 3.04 -15.70 -8.02
CA PRO A 112 3.16 -14.45 -8.76
C PRO A 112 1.78 -13.95 -9.20
N PRO A 113 1.46 -12.64 -9.05
CA PRO A 113 0.17 -12.06 -9.44
C PRO A 113 -0.22 -12.36 -10.90
N ALA A 114 0.76 -12.47 -11.78
CA ALA A 114 0.54 -12.74 -13.20
C ALA A 114 -0.25 -14.04 -13.48
N VAL A 115 -0.14 -15.06 -12.63
CA VAL A 115 -0.85 -16.33 -12.78
C VAL A 115 -2.37 -16.15 -12.61
N PHE A 116 -2.79 -15.15 -11.85
CA PHE A 116 -4.20 -14.90 -11.53
C PHE A 116 -4.89 -13.94 -12.53
N LEU A 117 -4.16 -13.32 -13.44
CA LEU A 117 -4.73 -12.31 -14.35
C LEU A 117 -5.91 -12.86 -15.16
N LEU A 118 -5.71 -13.94 -15.90
CA LEU A 118 -6.75 -14.53 -16.73
C LEU A 118 -7.90 -15.13 -15.91
N PRO A 119 -7.65 -15.93 -14.85
CA PRO A 119 -8.72 -16.43 -13.99
C PRO A 119 -9.58 -15.34 -13.37
N PHE A 120 -8.99 -14.27 -12.86
CA PHE A 120 -9.75 -13.15 -12.29
C PHE A 120 -10.50 -12.35 -13.34
N PHE A 121 -9.87 -12.11 -14.51
CA PHE A 121 -10.56 -11.44 -15.60
C PHE A 121 -11.81 -12.21 -16.04
N GLN A 122 -11.70 -13.54 -16.26
CA GLN A 122 -12.84 -14.39 -16.64
C GLN A 122 -13.92 -14.41 -15.56
N LEU A 123 -13.53 -14.62 -14.29
CA LEU A 123 -14.46 -14.65 -13.17
C LEU A 123 -15.21 -13.33 -13.03
N TYR A 124 -14.50 -12.21 -12.99
CA TYR A 124 -15.15 -10.91 -12.74
C TYR A 124 -15.94 -10.41 -13.94
N SER A 125 -15.54 -10.78 -15.16
CA SER A 125 -16.35 -10.53 -16.36
C SER A 125 -17.65 -11.35 -16.34
N SER A 126 -17.60 -12.61 -15.92
CA SER A 126 -18.78 -13.48 -15.88
C SER A 126 -19.83 -13.07 -14.83
N ILE A 127 -19.40 -12.46 -13.74
CA ILE A 127 -20.30 -12.01 -12.64
C ILE A 127 -20.59 -10.50 -12.68
N GLY A 128 -20.16 -9.80 -13.74
CA GLY A 128 -20.43 -8.37 -13.94
C GLY A 128 -19.66 -7.42 -13.02
N LEU A 129 -18.53 -7.86 -12.45
CA LEU A 129 -17.65 -7.03 -11.60
C LEU A 129 -16.48 -6.40 -12.37
N PHE A 130 -16.28 -6.75 -13.65
CA PHE A 130 -15.23 -6.12 -14.48
C PHE A 130 -15.38 -4.60 -14.48
N ASP A 131 -14.27 -3.89 -14.47
CA ASP A 131 -14.19 -2.43 -14.45
C ASP A 131 -14.85 -1.76 -13.22
N THR A 132 -14.72 -2.40 -12.05
CA THR A 132 -15.21 -1.85 -10.79
C THR A 132 -14.10 -1.76 -9.74
N HIS A 133 -14.17 -0.78 -8.85
CA HIS A 133 -13.23 -0.62 -7.73
C HIS A 133 -13.23 -1.85 -6.81
N ILE A 134 -14.41 -2.47 -6.60
CA ILE A 134 -14.53 -3.64 -5.73
C ILE A 134 -13.83 -4.86 -6.33
N ALA A 135 -13.83 -5.03 -7.65
CA ALA A 135 -13.09 -6.11 -8.30
C ALA A 135 -11.59 -6.04 -7.99
N VAL A 136 -11.00 -4.85 -8.15
CA VAL A 136 -9.58 -4.62 -7.85
C VAL A 136 -9.31 -4.85 -6.37
N ALA A 137 -10.14 -4.28 -5.49
CA ALA A 137 -9.99 -4.43 -4.04
C ALA A 137 -10.02 -5.88 -3.60
N LEU A 138 -10.96 -6.69 -4.11
CA LEU A 138 -11.08 -8.12 -3.80
C LEU A 138 -9.92 -8.94 -4.38
N ALA A 139 -9.47 -8.63 -5.62
CA ALA A 139 -8.32 -9.31 -6.20
C ALA A 139 -7.05 -9.10 -5.35
N HIS A 140 -6.83 -7.88 -4.85
CA HIS A 140 -5.71 -7.58 -3.99
C HIS A 140 -5.81 -8.29 -2.63
N CYS A 141 -7.02 -8.61 -2.14
CA CYS A 141 -7.21 -9.36 -0.89
C CYS A 141 -6.57 -10.75 -0.92
N LEU A 142 -6.39 -11.36 -2.10
CA LEU A 142 -5.69 -12.63 -2.23
C LEU A 142 -4.27 -12.58 -1.64
N PHE A 143 -3.62 -11.42 -1.74
CA PHE A 143 -2.25 -11.20 -1.28
C PHE A 143 -2.20 -10.46 0.06
N THR A 144 -3.12 -9.53 0.29
CA THR A 144 -3.09 -8.68 1.49
C THR A 144 -3.65 -9.39 2.72
N VAL A 145 -4.71 -10.20 2.60
CA VAL A 145 -5.30 -10.94 3.72
C VAL A 145 -4.32 -11.93 4.36
N PRO A 146 -3.61 -12.80 3.60
CA PRO A 146 -2.63 -13.71 4.21
C PRO A 146 -1.53 -12.99 4.99
N LEU A 147 -1.00 -11.89 4.44
CA LEU A 147 -0.01 -11.08 5.13
C LEU A 147 -0.58 -10.44 6.40
N ALA A 148 -1.78 -9.90 6.29
CA ALA A 148 -2.48 -9.27 7.40
C ALA A 148 -2.72 -10.25 8.55
N VAL A 149 -3.20 -11.45 8.25
CA VAL A 149 -3.40 -12.52 9.25
C VAL A 149 -2.07 -12.85 9.95
N TRP A 150 -0.99 -13.00 9.20
CA TRP A 150 0.33 -13.30 9.75
C TRP A 150 0.85 -12.20 10.68
N ILE A 151 0.77 -10.93 10.25
CA ILE A 151 1.21 -9.79 11.06
C ILE A 151 0.37 -9.69 12.34
N LEU A 152 -0.96 -9.70 12.19
CA LEU A 152 -1.90 -9.53 13.30
C LEU A 152 -1.79 -10.67 14.31
N GLU A 153 -1.64 -11.90 13.84
CA GLU A 153 -1.48 -13.09 14.71
C GLU A 153 -0.24 -12.94 15.61
N GLY A 154 0.88 -12.45 15.07
CA GLY A 154 2.08 -12.16 15.84
C GLY A 154 1.83 -11.12 16.95
N PHE A 155 1.13 -10.02 16.65
CA PHE A 155 0.75 -9.01 17.65
C PHE A 155 -0.23 -9.56 18.69
N MET A 156 -1.22 -10.36 18.27
CA MET A 156 -2.24 -10.93 19.14
C MET A 156 -1.67 -11.96 20.10
N LYS A 157 -0.67 -12.75 19.68
CA LYS A 157 0.04 -13.68 20.57
C LYS A 157 0.81 -12.98 21.69
N GLY A 158 1.24 -11.75 21.45
CA GLY A 158 1.90 -10.92 22.47
C GLY A 158 0.95 -10.40 23.56
N VAL A 159 -0.37 -10.51 23.39
CA VAL A 159 -1.35 -10.13 24.42
C VAL A 159 -1.62 -11.35 25.30
N PRO A 160 -1.39 -11.24 26.66
CA PRO A 160 -1.68 -12.31 27.60
C PRO A 160 -3.16 -12.77 27.55
N ARG A 161 -3.38 -14.08 27.69
CA ARG A 161 -4.76 -14.66 27.64
C ARG A 161 -5.63 -14.27 28.80
N GLU A 162 -5.02 -13.91 29.91
CA GLU A 162 -5.69 -13.46 31.13
C GLU A 162 -6.61 -12.26 30.87
N TYR A 163 -6.28 -11.40 29.88
CA TYR A 163 -7.19 -10.31 29.49
C TYR A 163 -8.50 -10.80 28.87
N ASP A 164 -8.44 -11.88 28.10
CA ASP A 164 -9.61 -12.51 27.50
C ASP A 164 -10.49 -13.11 28.64
N GLU A 165 -9.86 -13.86 29.56
CA GLU A 165 -10.52 -14.52 30.70
C GLU A 165 -11.17 -13.50 31.65
N MET A 166 -10.44 -12.44 32.04
CA MET A 166 -10.96 -11.39 32.89
C MET A 166 -12.19 -10.70 32.30
N ALA A 167 -12.13 -10.38 31.01
CA ALA A 167 -13.25 -9.72 30.33
C ALA A 167 -14.51 -10.60 30.28
N PHE A 168 -14.37 -11.92 30.12
CA PHE A 168 -15.50 -12.85 30.16
C PHE A 168 -16.05 -13.02 31.56
N ILE A 169 -15.20 -13.02 32.62
CA ILE A 169 -15.63 -13.00 34.01
C ILE A 169 -16.43 -11.73 34.32
N ASP A 170 -16.01 -10.58 33.77
CA ASP A 170 -16.71 -9.29 33.90
C ASP A 170 -18.01 -9.21 33.08
N GLY A 171 -18.40 -10.30 32.38
CA GLY A 171 -19.64 -10.40 31.63
C GLY A 171 -19.62 -9.74 30.24
N TYR A 172 -18.44 -9.47 29.69
CA TYR A 172 -18.35 -8.98 28.33
C TYR A 172 -18.73 -10.08 27.32
N SER A 173 -19.63 -9.75 26.39
CA SER A 173 -19.82 -10.61 25.20
C SER A 173 -18.59 -10.51 24.28
N PHE A 174 -18.34 -11.57 23.50
CA PHE A 174 -17.18 -11.62 22.60
C PHE A 174 -17.06 -10.37 21.68
N PRO A 175 -18.10 -9.89 20.96
CA PRO A 175 -17.97 -8.72 20.12
C PRO A 175 -17.62 -7.45 20.92
N ARG A 176 -18.18 -7.30 22.12
CA ARG A 176 -17.90 -6.15 22.98
C ARG A 176 -16.47 -6.18 23.51
N PHE A 177 -16.00 -7.33 23.96
CA PHE A 177 -14.61 -7.54 24.37
C PHE A 177 -13.66 -7.26 23.19
N PHE A 178 -13.89 -7.90 22.04
CA PHE A 178 -13.02 -7.80 20.88
C PHE A 178 -12.83 -6.34 20.45
N ILE A 179 -13.93 -5.60 20.27
CA ILE A 179 -13.89 -4.22 19.78
C ILE A 179 -13.39 -3.24 20.84
N LYS A 180 -13.87 -3.35 22.10
CA LYS A 180 -13.64 -2.32 23.12
C LYS A 180 -12.37 -2.55 23.95
N VAL A 181 -11.90 -3.79 24.07
CA VAL A 181 -10.74 -4.13 24.90
C VAL A 181 -9.60 -4.62 24.02
N PHE A 182 -9.81 -5.66 23.21
CA PHE A 182 -8.75 -6.35 22.52
C PHE A 182 -8.14 -5.55 21.35
N LEU A 183 -8.95 -5.00 20.44
CA LEU A 183 -8.45 -4.21 19.31
C LEU A 183 -7.64 -2.98 19.72
N PRO A 184 -8.01 -2.19 20.76
CA PRO A 184 -7.18 -1.11 21.26
C PRO A 184 -5.80 -1.56 21.75
N MET A 185 -5.66 -2.76 22.31
CA MET A 185 -4.36 -3.30 22.77
C MET A 185 -3.41 -3.59 21.61
N ILE A 186 -3.95 -4.04 20.49
CA ILE A 186 -3.17 -4.38 19.27
C ILE A 186 -3.16 -3.26 18.21
N ARG A 187 -3.52 -2.02 18.58
CA ARG A 187 -3.59 -0.89 17.64
C ARG A 187 -2.34 -0.69 16.79
N SER A 188 -1.16 -0.97 17.36
CA SER A 188 0.11 -0.91 16.61
C SER A 188 0.15 -1.96 15.51
N GLY A 189 -0.31 -3.20 15.78
CA GLY A 189 -0.42 -4.27 14.78
C GLY A 189 -1.42 -3.92 13.67
N ILE A 190 -2.56 -3.33 14.03
CA ILE A 190 -3.57 -2.85 13.05
C ILE A 190 -2.95 -1.78 12.14
N GLY A 191 -2.23 -0.81 12.71
CA GLY A 191 -1.56 0.23 11.93
C GLY A 191 -0.50 -0.31 10.97
N VAL A 192 0.33 -1.25 11.42
CA VAL A 192 1.34 -1.93 10.58
C VAL A 192 0.67 -2.71 9.45
N THR A 193 -0.39 -3.45 9.77
CA THR A 193 -1.15 -4.23 8.78
C THR A 193 -1.81 -3.33 7.73
N ALA A 194 -2.46 -2.26 8.17
CA ALA A 194 -3.06 -1.27 7.27
C ALA A 194 -2.03 -0.65 6.33
N PHE A 195 -0.85 -0.30 6.86
CA PHE A 195 0.26 0.22 6.07
C PHE A 195 0.73 -0.74 4.98
N PHE A 196 0.99 -2.01 5.32
CA PHE A 196 1.45 -2.98 4.33
C PHE A 196 0.36 -3.32 3.30
N SER A 197 -0.90 -3.38 3.70
CA SER A 197 -2.02 -3.58 2.78
C SER A 197 -2.16 -2.39 1.81
N PHE A 198 -2.05 -1.16 2.33
CA PHE A 198 -2.03 0.05 1.51
C PHE A 198 -0.86 0.01 0.51
N MET A 199 0.37 -0.22 0.99
CA MET A 199 1.56 -0.22 0.14
C MET A 199 1.47 -1.24 -0.98
N PHE A 200 1.03 -2.48 -0.67
CA PHE A 200 0.85 -3.50 -1.70
C PHE A 200 -0.18 -3.06 -2.74
N SER A 201 -1.37 -2.66 -2.29
CA SER A 201 -2.47 -2.31 -3.18
C SER A 201 -2.20 -1.05 -4.01
N TRP A 202 -1.42 -0.10 -3.46
CA TRP A 202 -1.05 1.15 -4.14
C TRP A 202 -0.06 0.95 -5.29
N VAL A 203 0.89 0.02 -5.14
CA VAL A 203 1.94 -0.22 -6.15
C VAL A 203 1.60 -1.35 -7.11
N GLU A 204 0.56 -2.15 -6.82
CA GLU A 204 0.16 -3.27 -7.67
C GLU A 204 -0.51 -2.74 -8.95
N LEU A 205 0.07 -3.06 -10.10
CA LEU A 205 -0.41 -2.60 -11.39
C LEU A 205 -1.06 -3.71 -12.22
N LEU A 206 -0.55 -4.95 -12.15
CA LEU A 206 -0.91 -6.00 -13.09
C LEU A 206 -2.38 -6.38 -12.99
N LEU A 207 -2.85 -6.69 -11.76
CA LEU A 207 -4.25 -7.02 -11.50
C LEU A 207 -5.14 -5.79 -11.72
N ALA A 208 -4.74 -4.62 -11.19
CA ALA A 208 -5.51 -3.40 -11.32
C ALA A 208 -5.74 -3.03 -12.79
N ARG A 209 -4.71 -3.10 -13.64
CA ARG A 209 -4.82 -2.83 -15.07
C ARG A 209 -5.64 -3.88 -15.82
N THR A 210 -5.52 -5.16 -15.43
CA THR A 210 -6.23 -6.26 -16.11
C THR A 210 -7.72 -6.25 -15.82
N LEU A 211 -8.11 -5.80 -14.62
CA LEU A 211 -9.50 -5.82 -14.15
C LEU A 211 -10.26 -4.51 -14.41
N THR A 212 -9.59 -3.51 -15.00
CA THR A 212 -10.19 -2.19 -15.26
C THR A 212 -9.97 -1.75 -16.70
N SER A 213 -10.87 -0.89 -17.19
CA SER A 213 -10.85 -0.38 -18.55
C SER A 213 -11.05 1.14 -18.61
N VAL A 214 -12.17 1.65 -18.11
CA VAL A 214 -12.59 3.07 -18.21
C VAL A 214 -12.94 3.64 -16.83
N ASP A 215 -13.89 3.00 -16.13
CA ASP A 215 -14.55 3.60 -14.95
C ASP A 215 -13.66 3.49 -13.70
N ALA A 216 -12.98 2.37 -13.51
CA ALA A 216 -12.14 2.12 -12.34
C ALA A 216 -10.63 2.13 -12.65
N GLN A 217 -10.21 2.70 -13.79
CA GLN A 217 -8.83 2.67 -14.24
C GLN A 217 -7.88 3.36 -13.25
N PRO A 218 -6.79 2.66 -12.80
CA PRO A 218 -5.84 3.21 -11.83
C PRO A 218 -4.89 4.23 -12.46
N ILE A 219 -4.36 5.14 -11.62
CA ILE A 219 -3.39 6.14 -12.07
C ILE A 219 -2.17 5.51 -12.73
N ALA A 220 -1.67 4.39 -12.21
CA ALA A 220 -0.52 3.69 -12.78
C ALA A 220 -0.77 3.20 -14.22
N ALA A 221 -2.01 2.82 -14.57
CA ALA A 221 -2.37 2.50 -15.94
C ALA A 221 -2.48 3.75 -16.83
N ILE A 222 -2.97 4.86 -16.28
CA ILE A 222 -3.06 6.14 -17.01
C ILE A 222 -1.67 6.69 -17.31
N MET A 223 -0.74 6.59 -16.36
CA MET A 223 0.67 6.98 -16.57
C MET A 223 1.31 6.28 -17.79
N THR A 224 0.87 5.08 -18.16
CA THR A 224 1.38 4.42 -19.38
C THR A 224 0.99 5.14 -20.67
N ARG A 225 0.01 6.06 -20.65
CA ARG A 225 -0.39 6.86 -21.82
C ARG A 225 0.65 7.94 -22.18
N THR A 226 1.58 8.28 -21.26
CA THR A 226 2.71 9.18 -21.57
C THR A 226 3.69 8.56 -22.55
N ILE A 227 3.56 7.26 -22.83
CA ILE A 227 4.38 6.51 -23.77
C ILE A 227 3.60 6.45 -25.10
N GLY A 228 3.98 7.28 -26.04
CA GLY A 228 3.35 7.40 -27.37
C GLY A 228 4.30 7.04 -28.52
N ALA A 229 3.80 7.13 -29.74
CA ALA A 229 4.60 6.90 -30.94
C ALA A 229 5.74 7.91 -31.13
N SER A 230 5.58 9.12 -30.58
CA SER A 230 6.59 10.20 -30.59
C SER A 230 7.64 10.09 -29.46
N GLY A 231 7.57 9.04 -28.64
CA GLY A 231 8.44 8.85 -27.48
C GLY A 231 7.71 8.97 -26.14
N ILE A 232 8.46 9.22 -25.09
CA ILE A 232 7.93 9.35 -23.72
C ILE A 232 7.85 10.83 -23.35
N ASP A 233 6.71 11.25 -22.82
CA ASP A 233 6.59 12.56 -22.15
C ASP A 233 7.10 12.43 -20.71
N TRP A 234 8.40 12.68 -20.55
CA TRP A 234 9.10 12.57 -19.28
C TRP A 234 8.65 13.61 -18.26
N GLY A 235 8.30 14.82 -18.69
CA GLY A 235 7.83 15.89 -17.82
C GLY A 235 6.50 15.52 -17.18
N LEU A 236 5.53 15.12 -17.99
CA LEU A 236 4.20 14.69 -17.54
C LEU A 236 4.28 13.43 -16.67
N LEU A 237 5.08 12.44 -17.09
CA LEU A 237 5.31 11.22 -16.31
C LEU A 237 5.91 11.51 -14.94
N SER A 238 6.88 12.45 -14.88
CA SER A 238 7.51 12.85 -13.63
C SER A 238 6.56 13.60 -12.71
N ALA A 239 5.74 14.50 -13.24
CA ALA A 239 4.73 15.22 -12.46
C ALA A 239 3.68 14.25 -11.88
N ALA A 240 3.19 13.29 -12.68
CA ALA A 240 2.31 12.24 -12.20
C ALA A 240 2.97 11.38 -11.11
N GLY A 241 4.24 11.03 -11.29
CA GLY A 241 5.03 10.30 -10.30
C GLY A 241 5.16 11.05 -8.97
N VAL A 242 5.42 12.36 -9.00
CA VAL A 242 5.47 13.22 -7.81
C VAL A 242 4.14 13.18 -7.05
N LEU A 243 3.01 13.34 -7.75
CA LEU A 243 1.69 13.30 -7.14
C LEU A 243 1.38 11.90 -6.55
N THR A 244 1.87 10.82 -7.18
CA THR A 244 1.70 9.45 -6.71
C THR A 244 2.44 9.16 -5.39
N ILE A 245 3.51 9.91 -5.08
CA ILE A 245 4.23 9.79 -3.80
C ILE A 245 3.39 10.35 -2.62
N ILE A 246 2.55 11.35 -2.85
CA ILE A 246 1.83 12.08 -1.79
C ILE A 246 0.95 11.17 -0.92
N PRO A 247 0.08 10.29 -1.45
CA PRO A 247 -0.72 9.39 -0.62
C PRO A 247 0.13 8.47 0.24
N GLY A 248 1.24 7.95 -0.32
CA GLY A 248 2.20 7.12 0.42
C GLY A 248 2.84 7.88 1.59
N MET A 249 3.27 9.12 1.37
CA MET A 249 3.83 9.98 2.43
C MET A 249 2.80 10.26 3.53
N LEU A 250 1.55 10.55 3.16
CA LEU A 250 0.47 10.78 4.13
C LEU A 250 0.24 9.54 5.00
N VAL A 251 0.14 8.36 4.39
CA VAL A 251 -0.04 7.10 5.14
C VAL A 251 1.15 6.84 6.07
N ILE A 252 2.39 7.03 5.60
CA ILE A 252 3.59 6.89 6.44
C ILE A 252 3.54 7.87 7.62
N TRP A 253 3.15 9.12 7.39
CA TRP A 253 3.06 10.13 8.44
C TRP A 253 2.05 9.75 9.52
N PHE A 254 0.87 9.22 9.16
CA PHE A 254 -0.14 8.75 10.11
C PHE A 254 0.30 7.49 10.87
N VAL A 255 0.94 6.55 10.18
CA VAL A 255 1.25 5.21 10.73
C VAL A 255 2.62 5.15 11.41
N ARG A 256 3.51 6.14 11.18
CA ARG A 256 4.91 6.15 11.68
C ARG A 256 5.07 5.78 13.15
N ASN A 257 4.20 6.30 14.02
CA ASN A 257 4.27 6.04 15.47
C ASN A 257 3.84 4.61 15.82
N HIS A 258 2.95 4.00 15.03
CA HIS A 258 2.50 2.62 15.19
C HIS A 258 3.54 1.65 14.65
N VAL A 259 4.11 1.94 13.49
CA VAL A 259 5.19 1.18 12.87
C VAL A 259 6.43 1.16 13.76
N ALA A 260 6.86 2.33 14.27
CA ALA A 260 8.02 2.42 15.16
C ALA A 260 7.87 1.57 16.43
N LYS A 261 6.68 1.55 17.04
CA LYS A 261 6.37 0.71 18.21
C LYS A 261 6.32 -0.77 17.85
N GLY A 262 5.75 -1.13 16.68
CA GLY A 262 5.69 -2.50 16.21
C GLY A 262 7.07 -3.13 16.03
N PHE A 263 8.01 -2.39 15.43
CA PHE A 263 9.40 -2.87 15.28
C PHE A 263 10.18 -2.87 16.60
N ALA A 264 9.83 -2.02 17.56
CA ALA A 264 10.48 -2.00 18.88
C ALA A 264 10.08 -3.22 19.73
N LEU A 265 8.83 -3.69 19.61
CA LEU A 265 8.34 -4.88 20.32
C LEU A 265 8.91 -6.20 19.76
N GLY A 266 9.40 -6.20 18.52
CA GLY A 266 10.11 -7.36 17.92
C GLY A 266 11.57 -7.54 18.41
N ARG A 267 12.02 -6.75 19.38
CA ARG A 267 13.32 -6.87 20.07
C ARG A 267 13.13 -7.37 21.50
N VAL A 268 12.54 -8.53 21.67
CA VAL A 268 12.63 -9.32 22.90
C VAL A 268 13.23 -10.67 22.57
#